data_febe2417c9f3a7549567059fc214fb57
#
_entry.id   febe2417c9f3a7549567059fc214fb57
#
_cell.length_a   1.000
_cell.length_b   1.000
_cell.length_c   1.000
_cell.angle_alpha   90.00
_cell.angle_beta   90.00
_cell.angle_gamma   90.00
#
_symmetry.space_group_name_H-M   'P 1'
#
loop_
_entity.id
_entity.type
_entity.pdbx_description
1 polymer ?
#
loop_
_entity_poly.entity_id
_entity_poly.type
_entity_poly.pdbx_seq_one_letter_code
_entity_poly.pdbx_strand_id
1 'polypeptide(L)'
;MSYLFFSAMSKLNPAYRGEDAKNTTAKRHELKLQTLNYGCMFGVNGMLCSCNEKVLPEKRWEIIADAEAGNICGGDVMIMDHLPSLSKPGALVMDMDMTTVQIEGIDEIARRLGVYEQVAAITSEAMHGNLDFATSLKRRVAMLKGGSAAVLDEVKKIMTETCGLKELMGVVTLAGWKKAVCSGGFTQLIDVIDKKYGLDLIKANTLAVSDGCFTGEVAGEIVDAEAKRRGVLEIMERYSIPKEQVIVIGDGANDLKMMQEGGLGIAYWAKPKVRAQAPQVLSRSYLSAVALLLMLNS
;
A
#
# COMPACT_ATOMS: atom_id res chain seq x y z
N MET A 1 -13.59 21.46 5.98
CA MET A 1 -13.24 20.64 7.17
C MET A 1 -12.22 19.62 6.73
N SER A 2 -11.19 19.38 7.51
CA SER A 2 -10.24 18.29 7.29
C SER A 2 -10.18 17.42 8.54
N TYR A 3 -9.72 16.16 8.36
CA TYR A 3 -9.54 15.19 9.43
C TYR A 3 -8.07 14.81 9.53
N LEU A 4 -7.55 14.70 10.75
CA LEU A 4 -6.21 14.27 11.03
C LEU A 4 -6.25 12.97 11.84
N PHE A 5 -5.54 11.95 11.36
CA PHE A 5 -5.36 10.71 12.10
C PHE A 5 -3.88 10.59 12.50
N PHE A 6 -3.64 10.54 13.78
CA PHE A 6 -2.34 10.33 14.38
C PHE A 6 -2.20 8.87 14.77
N SER A 7 -1.10 8.20 14.38
CA SER A 7 -0.87 6.81 14.75
C SER A 7 0.59 6.54 15.10
N ALA A 8 0.83 5.60 16.02
CA ALA A 8 2.16 5.09 16.33
C ALA A 8 2.09 3.65 16.83
N MET A 9 3.15 2.87 16.55
CA MET A 9 3.27 1.51 17.09
C MET A 9 3.47 1.55 18.61
N SER A 10 2.64 0.84 19.35
CA SER A 10 2.67 0.82 20.82
C SER A 10 3.97 0.23 21.37
N LYS A 11 4.60 -0.72 20.66
CA LYS A 11 5.88 -1.33 21.04
C LYS A 11 7.08 -0.42 20.83
N LEU A 12 7.05 0.43 19.78
CA LEU A 12 8.16 1.36 19.47
C LEU A 12 8.08 2.65 20.26
N ASN A 13 6.89 3.07 20.63
CA ASN A 13 6.67 4.27 21.44
C ASN A 13 5.59 4.02 22.49
N PRO A 14 5.90 3.32 23.59
CA PRO A 14 4.96 3.07 24.68
C PRO A 14 4.43 4.36 25.34
N ALA A 15 5.19 5.44 25.24
CA ALA A 15 4.82 6.76 25.76
C ALA A 15 4.03 7.60 24.75
N TYR A 16 3.74 7.07 23.53
CA TYR A 16 2.96 7.80 22.55
C TYR A 16 1.59 8.14 23.10
N ARG A 17 1.36 9.42 23.24
CA ARG A 17 0.05 9.97 23.57
C ARG A 17 -0.44 10.74 22.34
N GLY A 18 -1.52 10.25 21.74
CA GLY A 18 -2.15 10.94 20.61
C GLY A 18 -2.46 12.40 20.93
N GLU A 19 -2.79 12.70 22.20
CA GLU A 19 -3.02 14.06 22.67
C GLU A 19 -1.77 14.95 22.56
N ASP A 20 -0.57 14.43 22.86
CA ASP A 20 0.68 15.20 22.71
C ASP A 20 0.98 15.47 21.24
N ALA A 21 0.74 14.49 20.36
CA ALA A 21 0.88 14.66 18.92
C ALA A 21 -0.10 15.70 18.37
N LYS A 22 -1.38 15.65 18.78
CA LYS A 22 -2.40 16.64 18.43
C LYS A 22 -2.00 18.03 18.88
N ASN A 23 -1.61 18.20 20.14
CA ASN A 23 -1.27 19.49 20.72
C ASN A 23 -0.01 20.09 20.07
N THR A 24 1.00 19.24 19.79
CA THR A 24 2.21 19.66 19.07
C THR A 24 1.87 20.14 17.66
N THR A 25 1.07 19.37 16.91
CA THR A 25 0.63 19.73 15.56
C THR A 25 -0.21 21.00 15.58
N ALA A 26 -1.18 21.11 16.50
CA ALA A 26 -2.03 22.28 16.63
C ALA A 26 -1.21 23.56 16.89
N LYS A 27 -0.20 23.50 17.77
CA LYS A 27 0.65 24.64 18.11
C LYS A 27 1.60 25.00 16.97
N ARG A 28 2.29 24.01 16.36
CA ARG A 28 3.29 24.27 15.31
C ARG A 28 2.68 24.78 14.01
N HIS A 29 1.50 24.32 13.70
CA HIS A 29 0.83 24.63 12.43
C HIS A 29 -0.40 25.54 12.58
N GLU A 30 -0.61 26.11 13.77
CA GLU A 30 -1.70 27.04 14.08
C GLU A 30 -3.10 26.50 13.74
N LEU A 31 -3.33 25.19 13.98
CA LEU A 31 -4.58 24.51 13.71
C LEU A 31 -5.45 24.38 14.95
N LYS A 32 -6.76 24.52 14.76
CA LYS A 32 -7.76 24.21 15.81
C LYS A 32 -8.27 22.79 15.64
N LEU A 33 -7.71 21.86 16.43
CA LEU A 33 -8.01 20.44 16.37
C LEU A 33 -8.93 20.01 17.51
N GLN A 34 -10.02 19.32 17.16
CA GLN A 34 -10.93 18.69 18.10
C GLN A 34 -10.79 17.16 18.01
N THR A 35 -10.57 16.50 19.13
CA THR A 35 -10.56 15.03 19.19
C THR A 35 -11.97 14.50 18.93
N LEU A 36 -12.10 13.60 17.95
CA LEU A 36 -13.32 12.88 17.65
C LEU A 36 -13.33 11.52 18.36
N ASN A 37 -12.23 10.77 18.24
CA ASN A 37 -12.12 9.45 18.82
C ASN A 37 -10.65 9.09 19.04
N TYR A 38 -10.39 8.09 19.90
CA TYR A 38 -9.06 7.53 20.12
C TYR A 38 -9.15 6.06 20.51
N GLY A 39 -8.07 5.31 20.28
CA GLY A 39 -8.03 3.90 20.64
C GLY A 39 -6.62 3.30 20.53
N CYS A 40 -6.50 2.13 21.13
CA CYS A 40 -5.30 1.29 20.98
C CYS A 40 -5.77 -0.11 20.60
N MET A 41 -5.44 -0.53 19.38
CA MET A 41 -5.79 -1.85 18.88
C MET A 41 -4.67 -2.38 17.97
N PHE A 42 -4.53 -3.68 17.90
CA PHE A 42 -3.61 -4.36 16.97
C PHE A 42 -2.15 -3.85 17.05
N GLY A 43 -1.71 -3.46 18.25
CA GLY A 43 -0.37 -2.93 18.46
C GLY A 43 -0.15 -1.50 17.95
N VAL A 44 -1.20 -0.77 17.63
CA VAL A 44 -1.18 0.63 17.21
C VAL A 44 -2.04 1.46 18.15
N ASN A 45 -1.49 2.61 18.56
CA ASN A 45 -2.25 3.68 19.19
C ASN A 45 -2.70 4.67 18.11
N GLY A 46 -3.93 5.14 18.16
CA GLY A 46 -4.46 6.09 17.19
C GLY A 46 -5.39 7.12 17.81
N MET A 47 -5.38 8.32 17.23
CA MET A 47 -6.30 9.41 17.57
C MET A 47 -6.83 10.06 16.29
N LEU A 48 -8.14 10.14 16.18
CA LEU A 48 -8.83 10.82 15.10
C LEU A 48 -9.30 12.20 15.57
N CYS A 49 -8.92 13.24 14.81
CA CYS A 49 -9.30 14.63 15.09
C CYS A 49 -9.99 15.26 13.87
N SER A 50 -10.89 16.23 14.13
CA SER A 50 -11.36 17.15 13.10
C SER A 50 -10.65 18.49 13.20
N CYS A 51 -10.52 19.16 12.05
CA CYS A 51 -10.11 20.55 11.92
C CYS A 51 -11.27 21.31 11.28
N ASN A 52 -11.72 22.41 11.90
CA ASN A 52 -12.87 23.18 11.40
C ASN A 52 -12.59 23.89 10.08
N GLU A 53 -11.34 24.06 9.73
CA GLU A 53 -10.89 24.60 8.44
C GLU A 53 -10.31 23.50 7.55
N LYS A 54 -10.28 23.77 6.24
CA LYS A 54 -9.64 22.89 5.29
C LYS A 54 -8.13 23.11 5.36
N VAL A 55 -7.40 22.02 5.63
CA VAL A 55 -5.93 22.05 5.58
C VAL A 55 -5.49 22.06 4.12
N LEU A 56 -4.86 23.16 3.69
CA LEU A 56 -4.40 23.33 2.30
C LEU A 56 -3.25 22.38 1.96
N PRO A 57 -3.02 22.06 0.66
CA PRO A 57 -2.00 21.10 0.24
C PRO A 57 -0.61 21.40 0.78
N GLU A 58 -0.15 22.67 0.73
CA GLU A 58 1.17 23.05 1.22
C GLU A 58 1.30 22.74 2.72
N LYS A 59 0.28 23.08 3.49
CA LYS A 59 0.23 22.83 4.93
C LYS A 59 0.20 21.36 5.27
N ARG A 60 -0.46 20.53 4.44
CA ARG A 60 -0.43 19.06 4.60
C ARG A 60 0.98 18.51 4.50
N TRP A 61 1.74 18.97 3.48
CA TRP A 61 3.13 18.55 3.29
C TRP A 61 4.04 18.97 4.45
N GLU A 62 3.88 20.19 4.98
CA GLU A 62 4.61 20.64 6.17
C GLU A 62 4.34 19.74 7.39
N ILE A 63 3.07 19.37 7.63
CA ILE A 63 2.69 18.51 8.76
C ILE A 63 3.24 17.09 8.58
N ILE A 64 3.13 16.52 7.38
CA ILE A 64 3.67 15.19 7.07
C ILE A 64 5.19 15.19 7.21
N ALA A 65 5.88 16.21 6.70
CA ALA A 65 7.33 16.35 6.82
C ALA A 65 7.78 16.46 8.29
N ASP A 66 7.03 17.19 9.11
CA ASP A 66 7.28 17.30 10.55
C ASP A 66 7.10 15.93 11.28
N ALA A 67 6.08 15.17 10.88
CA ALA A 67 5.89 13.80 11.41
C ALA A 67 7.06 12.89 11.02
N GLU A 68 7.49 12.94 9.75
CA GLU A 68 8.63 12.17 9.24
C GLU A 68 9.96 12.57 9.91
N ALA A 69 10.16 13.86 10.20
CA ALA A 69 11.31 14.34 10.94
C ALA A 69 11.29 13.94 12.44
N GLY A 70 10.17 13.34 12.93
CA GLY A 70 10.01 13.00 14.34
C GLY A 70 9.58 14.16 15.23
N ASN A 71 9.24 15.30 14.64
CA ASN A 71 8.83 16.51 15.38
C ASN A 71 7.41 16.41 15.95
N ILE A 72 6.64 15.39 15.53
CA ILE A 72 5.28 15.10 16.00
C ILE A 72 5.29 13.74 16.73
N CYS A 73 5.87 13.72 17.93
CA CYS A 73 5.84 12.57 18.87
C CYS A 73 6.18 11.18 18.27
N GLY A 74 6.94 11.13 17.16
CA GLY A 74 7.47 9.87 16.59
C GLY A 74 6.44 8.96 15.93
N GLY A 75 5.24 9.47 15.62
CA GLY A 75 4.18 8.75 14.91
C GLY A 75 4.00 9.18 13.45
N ASP A 76 2.99 8.62 12.80
CA ASP A 76 2.50 9.06 11.49
C ASP A 76 1.30 10.01 11.64
N VAL A 77 1.10 10.88 10.65
CA VAL A 77 -0.07 11.74 10.53
C VAL A 77 -0.64 11.61 9.13
N MET A 78 -1.92 11.23 9.03
CA MET A 78 -2.67 11.26 7.77
C MET A 78 -3.69 12.41 7.83
N ILE A 79 -3.84 13.15 6.72
CA ILE A 79 -4.70 14.34 6.64
C ILE A 79 -5.69 14.15 5.49
N MET A 80 -6.97 14.05 5.82
CA MET A 80 -8.03 13.67 4.89
C MET A 80 -9.12 14.74 4.83
N ASP A 81 -9.73 14.93 3.65
CA ASP A 81 -10.94 15.76 3.50
C ASP A 81 -12.21 14.94 3.72
N HIS A 82 -12.12 13.63 3.53
CA HIS A 82 -13.21 12.68 3.73
C HIS A 82 -12.70 11.49 4.53
N LEU A 83 -13.54 10.96 5.40
CA LEU A 83 -13.27 9.74 6.15
C LEU A 83 -14.04 8.59 5.51
N PRO A 84 -13.36 7.53 5.03
CA PRO A 84 -14.05 6.32 4.61
C PRO A 84 -14.76 5.67 5.81
N SER A 85 -15.96 5.16 5.60
CA SER A 85 -16.80 4.59 6.68
C SER A 85 -17.14 3.14 6.40
N LEU A 86 -16.97 2.27 7.40
CA LEU A 86 -17.32 0.85 7.33
C LEU A 86 -18.82 0.59 7.16
N SER A 87 -19.68 1.57 7.50
CA SER A 87 -21.13 1.47 7.33
C SER A 87 -21.60 1.66 5.87
N LYS A 88 -20.69 2.02 4.96
CA LYS A 88 -20.97 2.24 3.54
C LYS A 88 -20.19 1.25 2.68
N PRO A 89 -20.68 0.89 1.48
CA PRO A 89 -19.90 0.14 0.51
C PRO A 89 -18.55 0.81 0.25
N GLY A 90 -17.47 0.05 0.28
CA GLY A 90 -16.12 0.57 0.08
C GLY A 90 -15.20 -0.46 -0.56
N ALA A 91 -14.00 -0.04 -0.92
CA ALA A 91 -12.97 -0.91 -1.47
C ALA A 91 -11.59 -0.64 -0.85
N LEU A 92 -10.83 -1.72 -0.68
CA LEU A 92 -9.41 -1.71 -0.38
C LEU A 92 -8.65 -2.24 -1.60
N VAL A 93 -7.80 -1.42 -2.19
CA VAL A 93 -6.92 -1.78 -3.31
C VAL A 93 -5.48 -1.70 -2.85
N MET A 94 -4.71 -2.74 -3.05
CA MET A 94 -3.32 -2.82 -2.57
C MET A 94 -2.38 -3.24 -3.70
N ASP A 95 -1.13 -2.76 -3.65
CA ASP A 95 -0.03 -3.45 -4.33
C ASP A 95 0.30 -4.77 -3.62
N MET A 96 1.06 -5.63 -4.27
CA MET A 96 1.47 -6.93 -3.74
C MET A 96 2.84 -6.86 -3.05
N ASP A 97 3.89 -6.70 -3.85
CA ASP A 97 5.27 -6.78 -3.39
C ASP A 97 5.58 -5.60 -2.46
N MET A 98 6.27 -5.85 -1.33
CA MET A 98 6.60 -4.89 -0.28
C MET A 98 5.40 -4.12 0.34
N THR A 99 4.18 -4.38 -0.12
CA THR A 99 2.94 -3.77 0.42
C THR A 99 2.03 -4.81 1.08
N THR A 100 1.52 -5.80 0.34
CA THR A 100 0.71 -6.90 0.89
C THR A 100 1.59 -7.97 1.50
N VAL A 101 2.75 -8.26 0.88
CA VAL A 101 3.77 -9.20 1.34
C VAL A 101 5.14 -8.53 1.38
N GLN A 102 6.05 -9.09 2.21
CA GLN A 102 7.38 -8.52 2.48
C GLN A 102 8.47 -9.16 1.60
N ILE A 103 8.16 -9.39 0.32
CA ILE A 103 9.13 -9.88 -0.67
C ILE A 103 8.94 -9.16 -2.01
N GLU A 104 9.99 -9.20 -2.83
CA GLU A 104 9.97 -8.90 -4.26
C GLU A 104 9.87 -10.23 -5.03
N GLY A 105 8.71 -10.54 -5.58
CA GLY A 105 8.41 -11.86 -6.16
C GLY A 105 9.39 -12.29 -7.24
N ILE A 106 9.73 -11.39 -8.19
CA ILE A 106 10.67 -11.71 -9.27
C ILE A 106 12.09 -11.98 -8.76
N ASP A 107 12.54 -11.25 -7.74
CA ASP A 107 13.87 -11.42 -7.17
C ASP A 107 13.98 -12.78 -6.46
N GLU A 108 12.95 -13.20 -5.76
CA GLU A 108 12.91 -14.49 -5.09
C GLU A 108 12.85 -15.68 -6.07
N ILE A 109 12.14 -15.54 -7.19
CA ILE A 109 12.17 -16.51 -8.27
C ILE A 109 13.59 -16.59 -8.86
N ALA A 110 14.19 -15.43 -9.17
CA ALA A 110 15.53 -15.35 -9.75
C ALA A 110 16.62 -15.94 -8.84
N ARG A 111 16.52 -15.76 -7.51
CA ARG A 111 17.45 -16.38 -6.53
C ARG A 111 17.42 -17.90 -6.63
N ARG A 112 16.24 -18.50 -6.70
CA ARG A 112 16.07 -19.96 -6.78
C ARG A 112 16.55 -20.55 -8.10
N LEU A 113 16.48 -19.74 -9.16
CA LEU A 113 16.98 -20.12 -10.48
C LEU A 113 18.46 -19.79 -10.70
N GLY A 114 19.14 -19.14 -9.74
CA GLY A 114 20.55 -18.77 -9.84
C GLY A 114 20.83 -17.61 -10.81
N VAL A 115 19.82 -16.79 -11.13
CA VAL A 115 19.92 -15.66 -12.09
C VAL A 115 19.67 -14.29 -11.42
N TYR A 116 19.76 -14.23 -10.10
CA TYR A 116 19.44 -13.03 -9.32
C TYR A 116 20.29 -11.82 -9.74
N GLU A 117 21.61 -11.99 -9.92
CA GLU A 117 22.51 -10.88 -10.23
C GLU A 117 22.14 -10.20 -11.56
N GLN A 118 21.73 -11.00 -12.56
CA GLN A 118 21.30 -10.49 -13.87
C GLN A 118 19.97 -9.70 -13.74
N VAL A 119 19.02 -10.24 -12.96
CA VAL A 119 17.74 -9.58 -12.71
C VAL A 119 17.94 -8.29 -11.91
N ALA A 120 18.78 -8.30 -10.88
CA ALA A 120 19.09 -7.13 -10.07
C ALA A 120 19.78 -6.01 -10.88
N ALA A 121 20.68 -6.36 -11.79
CA ALA A 121 21.32 -5.40 -12.70
C ALA A 121 20.28 -4.66 -13.57
N ILE A 122 19.32 -5.40 -14.16
CA ILE A 122 18.25 -4.80 -14.98
C ILE A 122 17.34 -3.91 -14.11
N THR A 123 17.02 -4.34 -12.89
CA THR A 123 16.24 -3.54 -11.93
C THR A 123 16.97 -2.23 -11.61
N SER A 124 18.28 -2.27 -11.39
CA SER A 124 19.10 -1.08 -11.15
C SER A 124 19.08 -0.11 -12.34
N GLU A 125 19.21 -0.61 -13.58
CA GLU A 125 19.10 0.23 -14.79
C GLU A 125 17.75 0.97 -14.85
N ALA A 126 16.64 0.27 -14.55
CA ALA A 126 15.31 0.85 -14.53
C ALA A 126 15.16 1.91 -13.43
N MET A 127 15.70 1.67 -12.24
CA MET A 127 15.65 2.62 -11.12
C MET A 127 16.42 3.92 -11.40
N HIS A 128 17.45 3.87 -12.25
CA HIS A 128 18.17 5.06 -12.72
C HIS A 128 17.47 5.77 -13.90
N GLY A 129 16.30 5.27 -14.35
CA GLY A 129 15.54 5.88 -15.43
C GLY A 129 16.01 5.52 -16.85
N ASN A 130 16.91 4.54 -16.98
CA ASN A 130 17.45 4.11 -18.27
C ASN A 130 16.50 3.15 -19.02
N LEU A 131 15.50 2.59 -18.34
CA LEU A 131 14.52 1.67 -18.89
C LEU A 131 13.11 2.04 -18.41
N ASP A 132 12.12 1.94 -19.29
CA ASP A 132 10.72 1.95 -18.88
C ASP A 132 10.33 0.64 -18.17
N PHE A 133 9.19 0.67 -17.46
CA PHE A 133 8.74 -0.48 -16.68
C PHE A 133 8.52 -1.74 -17.54
N ALA A 134 7.87 -1.61 -18.69
CA ALA A 134 7.52 -2.75 -19.53
C ALA A 134 8.77 -3.42 -20.12
N THR A 135 9.73 -2.62 -20.60
CA THR A 135 11.02 -3.11 -21.10
C THR A 135 11.81 -3.79 -19.97
N SER A 136 11.88 -3.16 -18.80
CA SER A 136 12.56 -3.75 -17.64
C SER A 136 11.92 -5.08 -17.23
N LEU A 137 10.59 -5.15 -17.13
CA LEU A 137 9.87 -6.38 -16.77
C LEU A 137 10.16 -7.51 -17.77
N LYS A 138 10.04 -7.23 -19.08
CA LYS A 138 10.31 -8.22 -20.14
C LYS A 138 11.75 -8.74 -20.06
N ARG A 139 12.74 -7.86 -19.88
CA ARG A 139 14.15 -8.26 -19.75
C ARG A 139 14.38 -9.13 -18.52
N ARG A 140 13.80 -8.78 -17.37
CA ARG A 140 13.91 -9.57 -16.14
C ARG A 140 13.24 -10.95 -16.28
N VAL A 141 12.05 -11.01 -16.86
CA VAL A 141 11.33 -12.26 -17.10
C VAL A 141 12.07 -13.16 -18.10
N ALA A 142 12.71 -12.58 -19.14
CA ALA A 142 13.54 -13.33 -20.09
C ALA A 142 14.72 -14.07 -19.41
N MET A 143 15.26 -13.53 -18.29
CA MET A 143 16.29 -14.21 -17.51
C MET A 143 15.81 -15.50 -16.84
N LEU A 144 14.50 -15.66 -16.64
CA LEU A 144 13.90 -16.86 -16.03
C LEU A 144 13.72 -18.02 -17.03
N LYS A 145 13.95 -17.79 -18.33
CA LYS A 145 13.71 -18.77 -19.40
C LYS A 145 14.36 -20.12 -19.14
N GLY A 146 13.56 -21.19 -19.30
CA GLY A 146 13.99 -22.58 -19.07
C GLY A 146 14.05 -22.99 -17.60
N GLY A 147 13.89 -22.04 -16.67
CA GLY A 147 13.80 -22.36 -15.25
C GLY A 147 12.49 -23.10 -14.91
N SER A 148 12.55 -24.02 -13.95
CA SER A 148 11.37 -24.79 -13.51
C SER A 148 10.37 -23.89 -12.82
N ALA A 149 9.09 -23.94 -13.22
CA ALA A 149 8.01 -23.23 -12.57
C ALA A 149 7.70 -23.75 -11.15
N ALA A 150 8.22 -24.92 -10.76
CA ALA A 150 8.07 -25.47 -9.40
C ALA A 150 8.69 -24.55 -8.33
N VAL A 151 9.64 -23.67 -8.68
CA VAL A 151 10.20 -22.67 -7.75
C VAL A 151 9.13 -21.71 -7.21
N LEU A 152 8.01 -21.54 -7.92
CA LEU A 152 6.90 -20.71 -7.41
C LEU A 152 6.36 -21.24 -6.08
N ASP A 153 6.28 -22.55 -5.90
CA ASP A 153 5.80 -23.15 -4.64
C ASP A 153 6.80 -22.94 -3.49
N GLU A 154 8.08 -22.84 -3.78
CA GLU A 154 9.09 -22.47 -2.80
C GLU A 154 8.99 -20.99 -2.42
N VAL A 155 8.79 -20.11 -3.40
CA VAL A 155 8.58 -18.68 -3.15
C VAL A 155 7.32 -18.46 -2.31
N LYS A 156 6.21 -19.13 -2.65
CA LYS A 156 4.95 -19.05 -1.89
C LYS A 156 5.14 -19.42 -0.41
N LYS A 157 6.00 -20.39 -0.09
CA LYS A 157 6.26 -20.82 1.29
C LYS A 157 6.97 -19.77 2.14
N ILE A 158 7.78 -18.90 1.53
CA ILE A 158 8.52 -17.86 2.25
C ILE A 158 7.82 -16.49 2.23
N MET A 159 6.71 -16.38 1.51
CA MET A 159 5.93 -15.13 1.48
C MET A 159 5.40 -14.81 2.86
N THR A 160 5.91 -13.75 3.46
CA THR A 160 5.45 -13.24 4.75
C THR A 160 4.51 -12.08 4.52
N GLU A 161 3.32 -12.15 5.13
CA GLU A 161 2.36 -11.05 5.10
C GLU A 161 2.91 -9.81 5.80
N THR A 162 2.57 -8.66 5.28
CA THR A 162 2.91 -7.38 5.91
C THR A 162 2.21 -7.23 7.27
N CYS A 163 2.93 -6.74 8.25
CA CYS A 163 2.39 -6.53 9.59
C CYS A 163 1.12 -5.68 9.56
N GLY A 164 0.05 -6.18 10.18
CA GLY A 164 -1.26 -5.53 10.22
C GLY A 164 -2.16 -5.84 9.02
N LEU A 165 -1.71 -6.63 8.04
CA LEU A 165 -2.54 -7.04 6.90
C LEU A 165 -3.76 -7.85 7.34
N LYS A 166 -3.55 -8.84 8.20
CA LYS A 166 -4.62 -9.71 8.71
C LYS A 166 -5.73 -8.89 9.38
N GLU A 167 -5.36 -7.92 10.18
CA GLU A 167 -6.29 -7.03 10.89
C GLU A 167 -7.05 -6.15 9.91
N LEU A 168 -6.34 -5.53 8.95
CA LEU A 168 -6.96 -4.69 7.93
C LEU A 168 -7.93 -5.49 7.06
N MET A 169 -7.49 -6.64 6.53
CA MET A 169 -8.34 -7.54 5.74
C MET A 169 -9.56 -8.04 6.54
N GLY A 170 -9.39 -8.34 7.83
CA GLY A 170 -10.47 -8.74 8.72
C GLY A 170 -11.54 -7.65 8.85
N VAL A 171 -11.13 -6.42 9.15
CA VAL A 171 -12.03 -5.27 9.31
C VAL A 171 -12.82 -5.00 8.02
N VAL A 172 -12.16 -4.92 6.87
CA VAL A 172 -12.85 -4.63 5.60
C VAL A 172 -13.72 -5.81 5.14
N THR A 173 -13.33 -7.06 5.43
CA THR A 173 -14.17 -8.24 5.12
C THR A 173 -15.45 -8.25 5.95
N LEU A 174 -15.36 -7.98 7.25
CA LEU A 174 -16.53 -7.91 8.13
C LEU A 174 -17.51 -6.81 7.72
N ALA A 175 -17.00 -5.70 7.17
CA ALA A 175 -17.81 -4.60 6.63
C ALA A 175 -18.35 -4.86 5.21
N GLY A 176 -18.02 -6.00 4.58
CA GLY A 176 -18.45 -6.33 3.21
C GLY A 176 -17.77 -5.51 2.12
N TRP A 177 -16.64 -4.87 2.43
CA TRP A 177 -15.88 -4.10 1.45
C TRP A 177 -15.25 -5.00 0.39
N LYS A 178 -15.06 -4.44 -0.80
CA LYS A 178 -14.36 -5.10 -1.91
C LYS A 178 -12.87 -5.03 -1.72
N LYS A 179 -12.17 -6.10 -2.11
CA LYS A 179 -10.72 -6.25 -1.96
C LYS A 179 -10.09 -6.48 -3.31
N ALA A 180 -9.05 -5.73 -3.64
CA ALA A 180 -8.31 -5.88 -4.88
C ALA A 180 -6.80 -5.85 -4.65
N VAL A 181 -6.08 -6.58 -5.51
CA VAL A 181 -4.63 -6.45 -5.67
C VAL A 181 -4.33 -6.00 -7.09
N CYS A 182 -3.61 -4.87 -7.22
CA CYS A 182 -3.13 -4.31 -8.49
C CYS A 182 -1.60 -4.25 -8.44
N SER A 183 -0.92 -5.20 -9.07
CA SER A 183 0.53 -5.43 -8.91
C SER A 183 1.28 -5.51 -10.23
N GLY A 184 2.50 -4.97 -10.24
CA GLY A 184 3.48 -5.26 -11.28
C GLY A 184 4.11 -6.66 -11.18
N GLY A 185 3.84 -7.40 -10.10
CA GLY A 185 4.23 -8.77 -9.86
C GLY A 185 3.36 -9.79 -10.61
N PHE A 186 3.27 -11.03 -10.09
CA PHE A 186 2.73 -12.17 -10.85
C PHE A 186 1.50 -12.80 -10.21
N THR A 187 0.50 -13.09 -11.05
CA THR A 187 -0.76 -13.77 -10.65
C THR A 187 -0.51 -15.07 -9.91
N GLN A 188 0.51 -15.83 -10.31
CA GLN A 188 0.88 -17.09 -9.68
C GLN A 188 1.28 -16.96 -8.20
N LEU A 189 1.76 -15.81 -7.77
CA LEU A 189 2.10 -15.53 -6.37
C LEU A 189 0.90 -14.94 -5.61
N ILE A 190 0.08 -14.10 -6.28
CA ILE A 190 -1.11 -13.50 -5.68
C ILE A 190 -2.13 -14.54 -5.25
N ASP A 191 -2.17 -15.70 -5.91
CA ASP A 191 -3.02 -16.85 -5.59
C ASP A 191 -3.01 -17.22 -4.08
N VAL A 192 -1.89 -17.04 -3.38
CA VAL A 192 -1.80 -17.28 -1.92
C VAL A 192 -2.68 -16.31 -1.13
N ILE A 193 -2.66 -15.04 -1.51
CA ILE A 193 -3.44 -13.97 -0.86
C ILE A 193 -4.91 -14.10 -1.23
N ASP A 194 -5.20 -14.41 -2.50
CA ASP A 194 -6.58 -14.61 -2.96
C ASP A 194 -7.25 -15.78 -2.25
N LYS A 195 -6.60 -16.93 -2.16
CA LYS A 195 -7.12 -18.10 -1.43
C LYS A 195 -7.41 -17.82 0.04
N LYS A 196 -6.62 -16.92 0.66
CA LYS A 196 -6.76 -16.61 2.08
C LYS A 196 -7.84 -15.56 2.35
N TYR A 197 -7.93 -14.54 1.52
CA TYR A 197 -8.76 -13.36 1.79
C TYR A 197 -9.93 -13.18 0.82
N GLY A 198 -9.97 -13.89 -0.31
CA GLY A 198 -11.01 -13.79 -1.32
C GLY A 198 -11.01 -12.40 -1.97
N LEU A 199 -10.17 -12.22 -3.00
CA LEU A 199 -10.07 -10.96 -3.72
C LEU A 199 -11.20 -10.81 -4.75
N ASP A 200 -11.79 -9.63 -4.83
CA ASP A 200 -12.85 -9.31 -5.80
C ASP A 200 -12.28 -8.89 -7.17
N LEU A 201 -11.00 -8.46 -7.20
CA LEU A 201 -10.28 -8.08 -8.41
C LEU A 201 -8.78 -8.36 -8.27
N ILE A 202 -8.18 -8.94 -9.31
CA ILE A 202 -6.73 -9.10 -9.44
C ILE A 202 -6.30 -8.50 -10.77
N LYS A 203 -5.36 -7.56 -10.71
CA LYS A 203 -4.64 -6.99 -11.87
C LYS A 203 -3.16 -7.24 -11.67
N ALA A 204 -2.59 -8.21 -12.38
CA ALA A 204 -1.17 -8.53 -12.27
C ALA A 204 -0.66 -9.19 -13.56
N ASN A 205 0.65 -9.20 -13.73
CA ASN A 205 1.27 -9.89 -14.84
C ASN A 205 1.19 -11.41 -14.66
N THR A 206 1.31 -12.16 -15.73
CA THR A 206 1.32 -13.62 -15.69
C THR A 206 2.60 -14.14 -16.34
N LEU A 207 3.36 -14.97 -15.64
CA LEU A 207 4.51 -15.66 -16.22
C LEU A 207 4.02 -16.74 -17.19
N ALA A 208 4.48 -16.71 -18.43
CA ALA A 208 4.18 -17.76 -19.37
C ALA A 208 4.99 -19.03 -19.04
N VAL A 209 4.29 -20.17 -18.96
CA VAL A 209 4.86 -21.48 -18.63
C VAL A 209 4.48 -22.48 -19.72
N SER A 210 5.45 -23.28 -20.18
CA SER A 210 5.25 -24.43 -21.06
C SER A 210 6.06 -25.60 -20.52
N ASP A 211 5.46 -26.80 -20.52
CA ASP A 211 6.08 -28.04 -20.05
C ASP A 211 6.75 -27.93 -18.65
N GLY A 212 6.10 -27.17 -17.75
CA GLY A 212 6.58 -26.96 -16.39
C GLY A 212 7.77 -25.99 -16.26
N CYS A 213 8.17 -25.31 -17.35
CA CYS A 213 9.27 -24.35 -17.36
C CYS A 213 8.78 -22.96 -17.79
N PHE A 214 9.42 -21.90 -17.27
CA PHE A 214 9.18 -20.54 -17.74
C PHE A 214 9.64 -20.39 -19.20
N THR A 215 8.79 -19.77 -20.04
CA THR A 215 9.15 -19.47 -21.43
C THR A 215 10.08 -18.25 -21.55
N GLY A 216 10.18 -17.43 -20.50
CA GLY A 216 10.86 -16.15 -20.50
C GLY A 216 9.99 -15.01 -20.99
N GLU A 217 8.67 -15.20 -21.06
CA GLU A 217 7.72 -14.22 -21.55
C GLU A 217 6.64 -13.92 -20.52
N VAL A 218 6.05 -12.72 -20.61
CA VAL A 218 4.85 -12.31 -19.88
C VAL A 218 3.64 -12.63 -20.75
N ALA A 219 2.68 -13.35 -20.22
CA ALA A 219 1.43 -13.65 -20.92
C ALA A 219 0.45 -12.48 -20.79
N GLY A 220 -0.13 -12.06 -21.91
CA GLY A 220 -1.13 -11.01 -21.97
C GLY A 220 -0.55 -9.58 -21.90
N GLU A 221 -1.42 -8.62 -21.52
CA GLU A 221 -1.05 -7.21 -21.38
C GLU A 221 -0.22 -6.99 -20.12
N ILE A 222 0.82 -6.14 -20.22
CA ILE A 222 1.64 -5.79 -19.07
C ILE A 222 0.88 -4.85 -18.14
N VAL A 223 0.87 -5.21 -16.86
CA VAL A 223 0.29 -4.39 -15.80
C VAL A 223 1.34 -3.41 -15.29
N ASP A 224 1.33 -2.23 -15.87
CA ASP A 224 2.14 -1.08 -15.49
C ASP A 224 1.39 -0.13 -14.53
N ALA A 225 1.95 1.05 -14.25
CA ALA A 225 1.32 2.06 -13.41
C ALA A 225 -0.06 2.51 -13.90
N GLU A 226 -0.27 2.58 -15.22
CA GLU A 226 -1.55 2.96 -15.80
C GLU A 226 -2.57 1.82 -15.71
N ALA A 227 -2.15 0.57 -15.91
CA ALA A 227 -2.99 -0.60 -15.71
C ALA A 227 -3.41 -0.76 -14.24
N LYS A 228 -2.52 -0.47 -13.27
CA LYS A 228 -2.88 -0.41 -11.84
C LYS A 228 -3.95 0.66 -11.58
N ARG A 229 -3.79 1.86 -12.15
CA ARG A 229 -4.79 2.93 -12.07
C ARG A 229 -6.14 2.48 -12.60
N ARG A 230 -6.16 1.87 -13.80
CA ARG A 230 -7.40 1.31 -14.38
C ARG A 230 -8.04 0.26 -13.48
N GLY A 231 -7.25 -0.54 -12.75
CA GLY A 231 -7.77 -1.51 -11.78
C GLY A 231 -8.57 -0.85 -10.64
N VAL A 232 -8.12 0.30 -10.15
CA VAL A 232 -8.88 1.07 -9.14
C VAL A 232 -10.20 1.57 -9.74
N LEU A 233 -10.18 2.12 -10.95
CA LEU A 233 -11.40 2.58 -11.62
C LEU A 233 -12.37 1.43 -11.89
N GLU A 234 -11.86 0.27 -12.30
CA GLU A 234 -12.66 -0.93 -12.57
C GLU A 234 -13.42 -1.41 -11.33
N ILE A 235 -12.78 -1.46 -10.16
CA ILE A 235 -13.48 -1.90 -8.93
C ILE A 235 -14.52 -0.87 -8.49
N MET A 236 -14.23 0.42 -8.64
CA MET A 236 -15.18 1.50 -8.36
C MET A 236 -16.43 1.38 -9.26
N GLU A 237 -16.24 1.23 -10.56
CA GLU A 237 -17.32 1.11 -11.53
C GLU A 237 -18.14 -0.18 -11.33
N ARG A 238 -17.47 -1.33 -11.24
CA ARG A 238 -18.10 -2.66 -11.10
C ARG A 238 -19.02 -2.76 -9.90
N TYR A 239 -18.65 -2.11 -8.79
CA TYR A 239 -19.39 -2.19 -7.51
C TYR A 239 -20.05 -0.88 -7.11
N SER A 240 -20.07 0.13 -8.00
CA SER A 240 -20.66 1.46 -7.76
C SER A 240 -20.15 2.11 -6.46
N ILE A 241 -18.83 1.98 -6.20
CA ILE A 241 -18.18 2.52 -5.00
C ILE A 241 -17.69 3.94 -5.30
N PRO A 242 -18.11 4.95 -4.52
CA PRO A 242 -17.63 6.32 -4.70
C PRO A 242 -16.17 6.45 -4.26
N LYS A 243 -15.45 7.38 -4.90
CA LYS A 243 -14.01 7.59 -4.67
C LYS A 243 -13.67 7.72 -3.18
N GLU A 244 -14.47 8.45 -2.41
CA GLU A 244 -14.26 8.72 -0.99
C GLU A 244 -14.27 7.45 -0.11
N GLN A 245 -14.80 6.35 -0.64
CA GLN A 245 -14.88 5.04 0.03
C GLN A 245 -13.82 4.05 -0.49
N VAL A 246 -12.83 4.54 -1.24
CA VAL A 246 -11.73 3.71 -1.77
C VAL A 246 -10.43 4.03 -1.08
N ILE A 247 -9.82 3.02 -0.44
CA ILE A 247 -8.47 3.09 0.12
C ILE A 247 -7.52 2.40 -0.84
N VAL A 248 -6.43 3.08 -1.18
CA VAL A 248 -5.38 2.54 -2.07
C VAL A 248 -4.05 2.59 -1.35
N ILE A 249 -3.34 1.45 -1.29
CA ILE A 249 -2.06 1.33 -0.58
C ILE A 249 -1.01 0.74 -1.52
N GLY A 250 0.18 1.35 -1.54
CA GLY A 250 1.35 0.87 -2.28
C GLY A 250 2.64 1.45 -1.71
N ASP A 251 3.80 0.98 -2.15
CA ASP A 251 5.11 1.44 -1.68
C ASP A 251 5.95 2.08 -2.79
N GLY A 252 5.62 1.81 -4.05
CA GLY A 252 6.42 2.15 -5.23
C GLY A 252 5.97 3.40 -5.99
N ALA A 253 6.86 3.91 -6.84
CA ALA A 253 6.54 5.01 -7.76
C ALA A 253 5.48 4.61 -8.82
N ASN A 254 5.41 3.33 -9.15
CA ASN A 254 4.40 2.74 -10.03
C ASN A 254 2.99 2.73 -9.41
N ASP A 255 2.87 2.98 -8.10
CA ASP A 255 1.61 3.02 -7.37
C ASP A 255 1.00 4.43 -7.26
N LEU A 256 1.80 5.45 -7.51
CA LEU A 256 1.39 6.85 -7.33
C LEU A 256 0.11 7.17 -8.13
N LYS A 257 0.00 6.67 -9.37
CA LYS A 257 -1.21 6.90 -10.19
C LYS A 257 -2.45 6.23 -9.58
N MET A 258 -2.34 4.99 -9.10
CA MET A 258 -3.48 4.32 -8.46
C MET A 258 -3.83 4.96 -7.12
N MET A 259 -2.85 5.40 -6.32
CA MET A 259 -3.11 6.11 -5.05
C MET A 259 -3.90 7.40 -5.25
N GLN A 260 -3.69 8.13 -6.35
CA GLN A 260 -4.41 9.37 -6.67
C GLN A 260 -5.88 9.13 -7.03
N GLU A 261 -6.25 7.92 -7.48
CA GLU A 261 -7.63 7.57 -7.79
C GLU A 261 -8.45 7.23 -6.55
N GLY A 262 -7.85 6.80 -5.45
CA GLY A 262 -8.55 6.57 -4.19
C GLY A 262 -8.89 7.85 -3.45
N GLY A 263 -9.92 7.80 -2.59
CA GLY A 263 -10.21 8.86 -1.61
C GLY A 263 -9.15 8.93 -0.52
N LEU A 264 -8.51 7.79 -0.21
CA LEU A 264 -7.40 7.66 0.70
C LEU A 264 -6.27 6.84 0.05
N GLY A 265 -5.33 7.53 -0.61
CA GLY A 265 -4.13 6.93 -1.18
C GLY A 265 -2.97 6.99 -0.20
N ILE A 266 -2.35 5.86 0.12
CA ILE A 266 -1.32 5.74 1.17
C ILE A 266 -0.03 5.14 0.61
N ALA A 267 1.08 5.88 0.73
CA ALA A 267 2.43 5.35 0.53
C ALA A 267 2.87 4.63 1.81
N TYR A 268 2.96 3.30 1.74
CA TYR A 268 3.30 2.44 2.87
C TYR A 268 4.79 2.12 2.88
N TRP A 269 5.51 2.56 3.91
CA TRP A 269 6.97 2.36 4.07
C TRP A 269 7.78 2.65 2.79
N ALA A 270 7.28 3.59 1.99
CA ALA A 270 7.81 3.96 0.69
C ALA A 270 9.13 4.73 0.80
N LYS A 271 9.89 4.73 -0.31
CA LYS A 271 11.11 5.53 -0.41
C LYS A 271 10.81 7.03 -0.39
N PRO A 272 11.73 7.91 0.08
CA PRO A 272 11.50 9.35 0.21
C PRO A 272 10.92 10.02 -1.04
N LYS A 273 11.41 9.64 -2.24
CA LYS A 273 10.91 10.19 -3.52
C LYS A 273 9.42 9.86 -3.78
N VAL A 274 8.95 8.71 -3.32
CA VAL A 274 7.54 8.30 -3.44
C VAL A 274 6.71 9.02 -2.39
N ARG A 275 7.18 9.04 -1.14
CA ARG A 275 6.50 9.73 -0.03
C ARG A 275 6.25 11.20 -0.33
N ALA A 276 7.21 11.89 -0.97
CA ALA A 276 7.08 13.28 -1.38
C ALA A 276 6.00 13.55 -2.45
N GLN A 277 5.38 12.53 -3.04
CA GLN A 277 4.38 12.65 -4.10
C GLN A 277 3.04 11.96 -3.76
N ALA A 278 3.03 11.14 -2.72
CA ALA A 278 1.85 10.37 -2.33
C ALA A 278 0.83 11.23 -1.56
N PRO A 279 -0.47 10.97 -1.68
CA PRO A 279 -1.49 11.73 -0.95
C PRO A 279 -1.35 11.64 0.57
N GLN A 280 -0.99 10.45 1.09
CA GLN A 280 -0.72 10.20 2.50
C GLN A 280 0.49 9.27 2.65
N VAL A 281 1.08 9.29 3.84
CA VAL A 281 2.27 8.50 4.17
C VAL A 281 2.04 7.73 5.46
N LEU A 282 2.40 6.44 5.45
CA LEU A 282 2.43 5.56 6.61
C LEU A 282 3.80 4.87 6.65
N SER A 283 4.73 5.40 7.44
CA SER A 283 6.13 4.97 7.45
C SER A 283 6.67 4.58 8.84
N ARG A 284 5.85 4.71 9.89
CA ARG A 284 6.19 4.38 11.28
C ARG A 284 5.20 3.44 11.93
N SER A 285 4.04 3.23 11.31
CA SER A 285 2.99 2.34 11.78
C SER A 285 2.76 1.18 10.81
N TYR A 286 2.08 0.14 11.27
CA TYR A 286 1.69 -1.03 10.47
C TYR A 286 0.39 -0.78 9.71
N LEU A 287 0.01 -1.68 8.80
CA LEU A 287 -1.28 -1.64 8.08
C LEU A 287 -2.48 -1.65 9.04
N SER A 288 -2.32 -2.19 10.25
CA SER A 288 -3.33 -2.12 11.31
C SER A 288 -3.69 -0.69 11.73
N ALA A 289 -2.86 0.32 11.42
CA ALA A 289 -3.23 1.73 11.63
C ALA A 289 -4.41 2.14 10.74
N VAL A 290 -4.48 1.61 9.51
CA VAL A 290 -5.61 1.86 8.60
C VAL A 290 -6.87 1.17 9.12
N ALA A 291 -6.74 -0.07 9.65
CA ALA A 291 -7.85 -0.77 10.30
C ALA A 291 -8.38 0.04 11.50
N LEU A 292 -7.48 0.55 12.34
CA LEU A 292 -7.84 1.37 13.50
C LEU A 292 -8.53 2.68 13.08
N LEU A 293 -8.03 3.37 12.06
CA LEU A 293 -8.68 4.56 11.50
C LEU A 293 -10.14 4.28 11.12
N LEU A 294 -10.37 3.19 10.38
CA LEU A 294 -11.71 2.79 9.94
C LEU A 294 -12.63 2.50 11.14
N MET A 295 -12.12 1.82 12.15
CA MET A 295 -12.88 1.50 13.36
C MET A 295 -13.19 2.73 14.23
N LEU A 296 -12.27 3.71 14.29
CA LEU A 296 -12.51 4.95 15.03
C LEU A 296 -13.55 5.86 14.35
N ASN A 297 -13.83 5.64 13.07
CA ASN A 297 -14.85 6.35 12.29
C ASN A 297 -16.12 5.53 12.05
N SER A 298 -16.32 4.45 12.78
CA SER A 298 -17.49 3.55 12.65
C SER A 298 -18.62 3.98 13.58
#